data_78057bf14c15f740a729b2e4edd64b12
#
_entry.id   78057bf14c15f740a729b2e4edd64b12
#
_cell.length_a   1.000
_cell.length_b   1.000
_cell.length_c   1.000
_cell.angle_alpha   90.00
_cell.angle_beta   90.00
_cell.angle_gamma   90.00
#
_symmetry.space_group_name_H-M   'P 1'
#
loop_
_entity.id
_entity.type
_entity.pdbx_description
1 polymer ?
#
loop_
_entity_poly.entity_id
_entity_poly.type
_entity_poly.pdbx_seq_one_letter_code
_entity_poly.pdbx_strand_id
1 'polypeptide(L)'
;MIGSLLGLVFISKSFLLLVFSNIIIFAIAALGLNVIFGYTGQISIGHAAFMAIGAYTSAFFTMSLNMPIFLNLIFVILFSALFGILIALPAMRLKGFYLAIATMAFGIAVQEIIASMDIFGGRTGMRNIPAFFGSDFNTYLLNLFFYSFLVYITSLIVKSPTGKRFNMVRDSELAARAFGVKIAKSKLQAFIISSIYSGIAGFLYAHTLGYISPADFGLNVSLNLLAMVIIGGFASLNGGLIGSVIITGMPFLFSRSNFPMTIIVGSLLIIFVLFFPRGLSYGLRMLYFRYFEIPVVWIIKKFWKNKKKEGNYIEVDGVKLYYEVSGEGKPVVMIHGNYGSHRWFNKVKNIEGFKVYTPDLPNFGYSDWMKEIQIDTYAEYIKKFIDLLGLNKVVLVGHSLGGAVAMSIAFRYPEKVEKLILVDSPSLKGLKTPEENYYVLNLLKNNRTLLKNSLKAMVPSSKDRKLLNNLTNDALLMNPKCFTENARALENYNYEEISKNCTAEVLFILGEKDTLITKNMANEVVQSTNGKLEIIPDVGHSVIIEEPKAFIDIFKSFT
;
A
#
# COMPACT_ATOMS: atom_id res chain seq x y z
N MET A 1 -1.69 5.91 -20.94
CA MET A 1 -2.68 5.36 -21.91
C MET A 1 -3.94 6.23 -22.04
N ILE A 2 -4.72 6.50 -20.96
CA ILE A 2 -5.92 7.37 -21.04
C ILE A 2 -5.58 8.79 -21.48
N GLY A 3 -4.52 9.41 -20.95
CA GLY A 3 -4.10 10.75 -21.34
C GLY A 3 -3.68 10.88 -22.80
N SER A 4 -2.99 9.85 -23.35
CA SER A 4 -2.62 9.81 -24.77
C SER A 4 -3.85 9.68 -25.66
N LEU A 5 -4.85 8.88 -25.25
CA LEU A 5 -6.11 8.72 -25.97
C LEU A 5 -6.93 10.01 -25.99
N LEU A 6 -6.99 10.74 -24.87
CA LEU A 6 -7.62 12.06 -24.81
C LEU A 6 -6.94 13.05 -25.77
N GLY A 7 -5.61 13.06 -25.81
CA GLY A 7 -4.86 13.89 -26.77
C GLY A 7 -5.20 13.56 -28.24
N LEU A 8 -5.31 12.27 -28.59
CA LEU A 8 -5.68 11.84 -29.95
C LEU A 8 -7.09 12.28 -30.35
N VAL A 9 -8.06 12.22 -29.44
CA VAL A 9 -9.45 12.66 -29.71
C VAL A 9 -9.53 14.18 -29.96
N PHE A 10 -8.62 14.97 -29.36
CA PHE A 10 -8.64 16.43 -29.46
C PHE A 10 -7.52 17.03 -30.29
N ILE A 11 -6.82 16.22 -31.09
CA ILE A 11 -5.67 16.65 -31.92
C ILE A 11 -5.98 17.84 -32.82
N SER A 12 -7.22 17.98 -33.29
CA SER A 12 -7.68 19.10 -34.12
C SER A 12 -8.10 20.36 -33.35
N LYS A 13 -8.02 20.35 -32.00
CA LYS A 13 -8.48 21.43 -31.15
C LYS A 13 -7.32 21.93 -30.27
N SER A 14 -6.42 22.73 -30.85
CA SER A 14 -5.24 23.32 -30.16
C SER A 14 -5.57 23.94 -28.82
N PHE A 15 -6.70 24.62 -28.67
CA PHE A 15 -7.13 25.20 -27.42
C PHE A 15 -7.30 24.17 -26.30
N LEU A 16 -7.94 23.01 -26.59
CA LEU A 16 -8.13 21.97 -25.58
C LEU A 16 -6.81 21.28 -25.21
N LEU A 17 -5.90 21.09 -26.18
CA LEU A 17 -4.57 20.56 -25.89
C LEU A 17 -3.77 21.50 -24.98
N LEU A 18 -3.89 22.81 -25.18
CA LEU A 18 -3.28 23.82 -24.31
C LEU A 18 -3.85 23.76 -22.89
N VAL A 19 -5.18 23.62 -22.75
CA VAL A 19 -5.84 23.47 -21.43
C VAL A 19 -5.34 22.20 -20.72
N PHE A 20 -5.29 21.06 -21.42
CA PHE A 20 -4.79 19.82 -20.85
C PHE A 20 -3.30 19.91 -20.50
N SER A 21 -2.49 20.56 -21.33
CA SER A 21 -1.08 20.82 -21.03
C SER A 21 -0.94 21.64 -19.74
N ASN A 22 -1.73 22.67 -19.57
CA ASN A 22 -1.73 23.52 -18.38
C ASN A 22 -2.12 22.74 -17.12
N ILE A 23 -3.18 21.92 -17.20
CA ILE A 23 -3.59 21.02 -16.12
C ILE A 23 -2.43 20.10 -15.71
N ILE A 24 -1.72 19.51 -16.67
CA ILE A 24 -0.60 18.58 -16.42
C ILE A 24 0.59 19.32 -15.79
N ILE A 25 0.92 20.53 -16.26
CA ILE A 25 2.00 21.36 -15.72
C ILE A 25 1.73 21.69 -14.26
N PHE A 26 0.53 22.17 -13.94
CA PHE A 26 0.13 22.44 -12.57
C PHE A 26 0.03 21.17 -11.71
N ALA A 27 -0.31 20.03 -12.31
CA ALA A 27 -0.27 18.75 -11.61
C ALA A 27 1.17 18.36 -11.20
N ILE A 28 2.19 18.66 -12.02
CA ILE A 28 3.61 18.46 -11.68
C ILE A 28 4.00 19.36 -10.49
N ALA A 29 3.66 20.64 -10.52
CA ALA A 29 3.93 21.56 -9.42
C ALA A 29 3.21 21.13 -8.12
N ALA A 30 1.94 20.72 -8.22
CA ALA A 30 1.17 20.20 -7.10
C ALA A 30 1.74 18.86 -6.58
N LEU A 31 2.28 17.99 -7.45
CA LEU A 31 2.98 16.77 -7.03
C LEU A 31 4.24 17.14 -6.21
N GLY A 32 5.00 18.14 -6.65
CA GLY A 32 6.13 18.68 -5.90
C GLY A 32 5.72 19.19 -4.51
N LEU A 33 4.68 20.01 -4.44
CA LEU A 33 4.14 20.52 -3.17
C LEU A 33 3.61 19.36 -2.29
N ASN A 34 3.04 18.33 -2.89
CA ASN A 34 2.55 17.16 -2.16
C ASN A 34 3.71 16.35 -1.54
N VAL A 35 4.92 16.37 -2.11
CA VAL A 35 6.09 15.72 -1.49
C VAL A 35 6.44 16.43 -0.17
N ILE A 36 6.45 17.74 -0.14
CA ILE A 36 6.80 18.48 1.08
C ILE A 36 5.62 18.59 2.05
N PHE A 37 4.41 18.89 1.58
CA PHE A 37 3.25 19.07 2.44
C PHE A 37 2.59 17.73 2.78
N GLY A 38 2.27 16.92 1.78
CA GLY A 38 1.53 15.66 1.96
C GLY A 38 2.35 14.58 2.68
N TYR A 39 3.61 14.38 2.28
CA TYR A 39 4.44 13.30 2.83
C TYR A 39 5.31 13.71 4.01
N THR A 40 5.67 15.01 4.19
CA THR A 40 6.50 15.44 5.33
C THR A 40 5.83 16.45 6.27
N GLY A 41 4.59 16.87 5.98
CA GLY A 41 3.81 17.76 6.84
C GLY A 41 4.29 19.21 6.88
N GLN A 42 5.12 19.64 5.93
CA GLN A 42 5.68 21.00 5.88
C GLN A 42 4.84 21.89 4.97
N ILE A 43 4.17 22.88 5.54
CA ILE A 43 3.33 23.82 4.78
C ILE A 43 4.23 24.83 4.05
N SER A 44 4.06 24.96 2.72
CA SER A 44 4.73 25.97 1.89
C SER A 44 3.70 26.76 1.09
N ILE A 45 3.71 28.08 1.25
CA ILE A 45 2.83 29.03 0.52
C ILE A 45 3.61 29.84 -0.55
N GLY A 46 4.90 29.61 -0.70
CA GLY A 46 5.74 30.25 -1.70
C GLY A 46 6.12 29.34 -2.88
N HIS A 47 5.33 28.32 -3.18
CA HIS A 47 5.75 27.23 -4.07
C HIS A 47 5.80 27.66 -5.54
N ALA A 48 5.01 28.66 -5.94
CA ALA A 48 5.05 29.26 -7.27
C ALA A 48 6.40 29.94 -7.57
N ALA A 49 7.17 30.38 -6.56
CA ALA A 49 8.51 30.91 -6.76
C ALA A 49 9.47 29.89 -7.40
N PHE A 50 9.39 28.63 -7.05
CA PHE A 50 10.20 27.60 -7.70
C PHE A 50 9.79 27.37 -9.16
N MET A 51 8.50 27.53 -9.49
CA MET A 51 8.05 27.56 -10.88
C MET A 51 8.63 28.77 -11.61
N ALA A 52 8.61 29.96 -10.99
CA ALA A 52 9.23 31.16 -11.55
C ALA A 52 10.71 30.96 -11.85
N ILE A 53 11.47 30.43 -10.87
CA ILE A 53 12.90 30.15 -11.02
C ILE A 53 13.13 29.24 -12.23
N GLY A 54 12.36 28.14 -12.36
CA GLY A 54 12.49 27.22 -13.48
C GLY A 54 12.12 27.86 -14.83
N ALA A 55 11.02 28.60 -14.88
CA ALA A 55 10.54 29.25 -16.08
C ALA A 55 11.51 30.33 -16.59
N TYR A 56 11.94 31.25 -15.73
CA TYR A 56 12.84 32.33 -16.07
C TYR A 56 14.25 31.87 -16.37
N THR A 57 14.77 30.86 -15.63
CA THR A 57 16.04 30.22 -15.95
C THR A 57 16.02 29.67 -17.36
N SER A 58 15.02 28.86 -17.71
CA SER A 58 14.96 28.24 -19.03
C SER A 58 14.77 29.29 -20.14
N ALA A 59 13.86 30.24 -19.97
CA ALA A 59 13.61 31.30 -20.93
C ALA A 59 14.88 32.14 -21.19
N PHE A 60 15.59 32.53 -20.13
CA PHE A 60 16.84 33.29 -20.23
C PHE A 60 17.93 32.53 -20.98
N PHE A 61 18.21 31.28 -20.61
CA PHE A 61 19.24 30.49 -21.29
C PHE A 61 18.89 30.22 -22.76
N THR A 62 17.61 30.01 -23.07
CA THR A 62 17.18 29.80 -24.46
C THR A 62 17.30 31.07 -25.28
N MET A 63 16.81 32.21 -24.77
CA MET A 63 16.66 33.45 -25.57
C MET A 63 17.95 34.27 -25.58
N SER A 64 18.64 34.40 -24.44
CA SER A 64 19.83 35.26 -24.32
C SER A 64 21.13 34.52 -24.65
N LEU A 65 21.19 33.22 -24.40
CA LEU A 65 22.41 32.41 -24.64
C LEU A 65 22.26 31.45 -25.82
N ASN A 66 21.11 31.44 -26.51
CA ASN A 66 20.82 30.54 -27.63
C ASN A 66 21.06 29.03 -27.30
N MET A 67 20.85 28.67 -26.04
CA MET A 67 21.11 27.30 -25.58
C MET A 67 19.98 26.37 -25.98
N PRO A 68 20.27 25.12 -26.38
CA PRO A 68 19.22 24.13 -26.68
C PRO A 68 18.26 23.93 -25.51
N ILE A 69 16.95 23.91 -25.79
CA ILE A 69 15.89 23.89 -24.74
C ILE A 69 16.09 22.74 -23.76
N PHE A 70 16.38 21.52 -24.23
CA PHE A 70 16.55 20.38 -23.35
C PHE A 70 17.83 20.42 -22.51
N LEU A 71 18.89 21.11 -22.97
CA LEU A 71 20.10 21.33 -22.18
C LEU A 71 19.81 22.26 -20.99
N ASN A 72 18.90 23.23 -21.17
CA ASN A 72 18.48 24.15 -20.11
C ASN A 72 17.83 23.43 -18.93
N LEU A 73 17.25 22.25 -19.12
CA LEU A 73 16.66 21.45 -18.04
C LEU A 73 17.68 21.15 -16.93
N ILE A 74 18.95 20.95 -17.27
CA ILE A 74 20.03 20.73 -16.28
C ILE A 74 20.16 21.96 -15.38
N PHE A 75 20.18 23.17 -15.97
CA PHE A 75 20.28 24.41 -15.21
C PHE A 75 19.02 24.68 -14.39
N VAL A 76 17.83 24.38 -14.94
CA VAL A 76 16.57 24.45 -14.20
C VAL A 76 16.61 23.56 -12.96
N ILE A 77 17.08 22.32 -13.07
CA ILE A 77 17.21 21.40 -11.94
C ILE A 77 18.22 21.94 -10.92
N LEU A 78 19.38 22.41 -11.39
CA LEU A 78 20.44 22.94 -10.52
C LEU A 78 19.99 24.18 -9.76
N PHE A 79 19.42 25.18 -10.44
CA PHE A 79 18.96 26.40 -9.79
C PHE A 79 17.77 26.15 -8.88
N SER A 80 16.80 25.33 -9.30
CA SER A 80 15.66 24.97 -8.43
C SER A 80 16.13 24.24 -7.18
N ALA A 81 17.10 23.33 -7.29
CA ALA A 81 17.68 22.64 -6.15
C ALA A 81 18.45 23.61 -5.24
N LEU A 82 19.26 24.52 -5.81
CA LEU A 82 20.01 25.51 -5.07
C LEU A 82 19.10 26.43 -4.24
N PHE A 83 18.08 26.99 -4.85
CA PHE A 83 17.09 27.83 -4.14
C PHE A 83 16.27 27.01 -3.16
N GLY A 84 15.96 25.75 -3.49
CA GLY A 84 15.35 24.78 -2.56
C GLY A 84 16.18 24.57 -1.30
N ILE A 85 17.50 24.40 -1.44
CA ILE A 85 18.44 24.28 -0.30
C ILE A 85 18.48 25.60 0.49
N LEU A 86 18.58 26.73 -0.18
CA LEU A 86 18.70 28.05 0.43
C LEU A 86 17.50 28.33 1.36
N ILE A 87 16.30 27.97 0.94
CA ILE A 87 15.09 28.14 1.74
C ILE A 87 14.93 27.01 2.78
N ALA A 88 15.33 25.80 2.45
CA ALA A 88 15.23 24.69 3.41
C ALA A 88 16.09 24.92 4.66
N LEU A 89 17.26 25.55 4.54
CA LEU A 89 18.16 25.79 5.67
C LEU A 89 17.52 26.58 6.83
N PRO A 90 16.91 27.76 6.63
CA PRO A 90 16.15 28.44 7.68
C PRO A 90 14.84 27.69 8.01
N ALA A 91 14.18 27.10 7.02
CA ALA A 91 12.91 26.38 7.17
C ALA A 91 13.01 25.16 8.08
N MET A 92 14.18 24.50 8.18
CA MET A 92 14.40 23.38 9.11
C MET A 92 14.23 23.76 10.58
N ARG A 93 14.41 25.02 10.92
CA ARG A 93 14.25 25.57 12.29
C ARG A 93 12.82 26.03 12.58
N LEU A 94 12.03 26.22 11.54
CA LEU A 94 10.65 26.73 11.62
C LEU A 94 9.66 25.57 11.59
N LYS A 95 8.51 25.76 12.25
CA LYS A 95 7.42 24.75 12.27
C LYS A 95 6.08 25.41 11.98
N GLY A 96 5.17 24.65 11.34
CA GLY A 96 3.78 25.04 11.13
C GLY A 96 3.65 26.42 10.47
N PHE A 97 2.97 27.33 11.14
CA PHE A 97 2.62 28.65 10.62
C PHE A 97 3.84 29.53 10.27
N TYR A 98 4.90 29.48 11.07
CA TYR A 98 6.12 30.26 10.80
C TYR A 98 6.82 29.84 9.52
N LEU A 99 6.80 28.55 9.20
CA LEU A 99 7.33 28.03 7.94
C LEU A 99 6.50 28.53 6.75
N ALA A 100 5.17 28.53 6.88
CA ALA A 100 4.26 29.03 5.86
C ALA A 100 4.52 30.53 5.54
N ILE A 101 4.69 31.37 6.58
CA ILE A 101 5.02 32.79 6.40
C ILE A 101 6.39 32.97 5.74
N ALA A 102 7.41 32.24 6.18
CA ALA A 102 8.75 32.36 5.61
C ALA A 102 8.77 31.98 4.11
N THR A 103 8.07 30.91 3.73
CA THR A 103 7.96 30.50 2.33
C THR A 103 7.11 31.47 1.49
N MET A 104 6.08 32.06 2.08
CA MET A 104 5.29 33.13 1.44
C MET A 104 6.15 34.36 1.17
N ALA A 105 6.90 34.84 2.17
CA ALA A 105 7.81 35.97 2.03
C ALA A 105 8.86 35.74 0.93
N PHE A 106 9.43 34.50 0.89
CA PHE A 106 10.31 34.09 -0.21
C PHE A 106 9.61 34.19 -1.56
N GLY A 107 8.36 33.70 -1.67
CA GLY A 107 7.59 33.74 -2.90
C GLY A 107 7.42 35.17 -3.43
N ILE A 108 7.04 36.08 -2.53
CA ILE A 108 6.88 37.52 -2.86
C ILE A 108 8.24 38.14 -3.25
N ALA A 109 9.31 37.83 -2.50
CA ALA A 109 10.64 38.36 -2.80
C ALA A 109 11.15 37.93 -4.18
N VAL A 110 11.01 36.64 -4.54
CA VAL A 110 11.40 36.12 -5.87
C VAL A 110 10.60 36.81 -6.96
N GLN A 111 9.28 36.97 -6.78
CA GLN A 111 8.42 37.66 -7.75
C GLN A 111 8.86 39.11 -7.97
N GLU A 112 9.11 39.87 -6.91
CA GLU A 112 9.52 41.28 -7.01
C GLU A 112 10.97 41.44 -7.52
N ILE A 113 11.88 40.53 -7.16
CA ILE A 113 13.24 40.54 -7.73
C ILE A 113 13.18 40.32 -9.24
N ILE A 114 12.45 39.33 -9.73
CA ILE A 114 12.29 39.11 -11.17
C ILE A 114 11.63 40.31 -11.84
N ALA A 115 10.60 40.90 -11.24
CA ALA A 115 9.89 42.08 -11.76
C ALA A 115 10.75 43.34 -11.82
N SER A 116 11.80 43.42 -11.00
CA SER A 116 12.74 44.59 -10.98
C SER A 116 13.91 44.46 -11.96
N MET A 117 14.12 43.26 -12.55
CA MET A 117 15.27 43.00 -13.41
C MET A 117 14.90 43.12 -14.89
N ASP A 118 15.45 44.10 -15.60
CA ASP A 118 15.20 44.34 -17.04
C ASP A 118 15.62 43.15 -17.92
N ILE A 119 16.63 42.38 -17.48
CA ILE A 119 17.10 41.18 -18.19
C ILE A 119 16.03 40.11 -18.31
N PHE A 120 15.01 40.11 -17.43
CA PHE A 120 13.86 39.22 -17.44
C PHE A 120 12.60 39.92 -18.02
N GLY A 121 12.74 41.08 -18.66
CA GLY A 121 11.64 41.86 -19.21
C GLY A 121 10.85 42.64 -18.16
N GLY A 122 11.38 42.79 -16.94
CA GLY A 122 10.76 43.55 -15.87
C GLY A 122 9.35 43.04 -15.53
N ARG A 123 8.44 43.97 -15.22
CA ARG A 123 7.03 43.62 -14.90
C ARG A 123 6.24 43.08 -16.10
N THR A 124 6.67 43.35 -17.33
CA THR A 124 6.00 42.84 -18.55
C THR A 124 6.37 41.41 -18.88
N GLY A 125 7.48 40.90 -18.33
CA GLY A 125 7.94 39.54 -18.52
C GLY A 125 8.60 39.28 -19.89
N MET A 126 8.85 38.00 -20.17
CA MET A 126 9.52 37.52 -21.38
C MET A 126 8.49 37.01 -22.39
N ARG A 127 8.63 37.41 -23.66
CA ARG A 127 7.72 37.06 -24.77
C ARG A 127 8.49 36.29 -25.85
N ASN A 128 7.75 35.63 -26.74
CA ASN A 128 8.31 34.89 -27.87
C ASN A 128 9.30 33.78 -27.43
N ILE A 129 9.03 33.14 -26.30
CA ILE A 129 9.83 32.01 -25.83
C ILE A 129 9.60 30.85 -26.80
N PRO A 130 10.66 30.24 -27.36
CA PRO A 130 10.53 29.16 -28.31
C PRO A 130 9.77 27.96 -27.73
N ALA A 131 8.81 27.43 -28.51
CA ALA A 131 8.09 26.20 -28.15
C ALA A 131 8.99 24.98 -28.27
N PHE A 132 8.67 23.87 -27.54
CA PHE A 132 9.39 22.61 -27.66
C PHE A 132 9.30 22.01 -29.07
N PHE A 133 8.11 22.08 -29.67
CA PHE A 133 7.80 21.52 -30.97
C PHE A 133 6.85 22.45 -31.72
N GLY A 134 6.85 22.36 -33.05
CA GLY A 134 5.88 23.07 -33.90
C GLY A 134 4.45 22.53 -33.82
N SER A 135 4.16 21.59 -32.90
CA SER A 135 2.85 20.97 -32.75
C SER A 135 2.42 20.97 -31.27
N ASP A 136 1.22 21.47 -31.01
CA ASP A 136 0.61 21.46 -29.68
C ASP A 136 0.41 20.06 -29.12
N PHE A 137 0.13 19.09 -30.01
CA PHE A 137 -0.02 17.69 -29.63
C PHE A 137 1.30 17.08 -29.11
N ASN A 138 2.42 17.35 -29.78
CA ASN A 138 3.72 16.87 -29.34
C ASN A 138 4.15 17.53 -28.03
N THR A 139 3.85 18.82 -27.86
CA THR A 139 4.07 19.54 -26.59
C THR A 139 3.23 18.94 -25.45
N TYR A 140 1.97 18.64 -25.71
CA TYR A 140 1.11 17.94 -24.77
C TYR A 140 1.66 16.55 -24.36
N LEU A 141 2.13 15.76 -25.34
CA LEU A 141 2.73 14.45 -25.06
C LEU A 141 4.01 14.57 -24.22
N LEU A 142 4.83 15.59 -24.48
CA LEU A 142 6.01 15.87 -23.67
C LEU A 142 5.63 16.18 -22.21
N ASN A 143 4.65 17.06 -22.00
CA ASN A 143 4.16 17.40 -20.67
C ASN A 143 3.62 16.14 -19.94
N LEU A 144 2.87 15.29 -20.65
CA LEU A 144 2.35 14.02 -20.13
C LEU A 144 3.46 13.03 -19.79
N PHE A 145 4.52 12.99 -20.59
CA PHE A 145 5.71 12.19 -20.32
C PHE A 145 6.40 12.63 -19.02
N PHE A 146 6.68 13.93 -18.85
CA PHE A 146 7.29 14.45 -17.63
C PHE A 146 6.43 14.17 -16.41
N TYR A 147 5.12 14.40 -16.49
CA TYR A 147 4.21 14.06 -15.38
C TYR A 147 4.28 12.57 -15.01
N SER A 148 4.16 11.70 -15.99
CA SER A 148 4.18 10.23 -15.76
C SER A 148 5.51 9.78 -15.18
N PHE A 149 6.63 10.33 -15.68
CA PHE A 149 7.96 10.05 -15.19
C PHE A 149 8.14 10.51 -13.73
N LEU A 150 7.72 11.73 -13.40
CA LEU A 150 7.84 12.27 -12.06
C LEU A 150 6.91 11.55 -11.06
N VAL A 151 5.70 11.13 -11.47
CA VAL A 151 4.83 10.27 -10.67
C VAL A 151 5.50 8.92 -10.41
N TYR A 152 6.13 8.32 -11.42
CA TYR A 152 6.89 7.08 -11.27
C TYR A 152 8.03 7.22 -10.26
N ILE A 153 8.88 8.24 -10.40
CA ILE A 153 9.96 8.55 -9.45
C ILE A 153 9.41 8.77 -8.03
N THR A 154 8.34 9.56 -7.89
CA THR A 154 7.70 9.78 -6.59
C THR A 154 7.22 8.47 -5.98
N SER A 155 6.66 7.56 -6.79
CA SER A 155 6.21 6.24 -6.32
C SER A 155 7.34 5.39 -5.78
N LEU A 156 8.53 5.46 -6.41
CA LEU A 156 9.74 4.79 -5.92
C LEU A 156 10.23 5.41 -4.61
N ILE A 157 10.28 6.75 -4.53
CA ILE A 157 10.68 7.47 -3.31
C ILE A 157 9.77 7.11 -2.15
N VAL A 158 8.44 7.17 -2.34
CA VAL A 158 7.45 6.90 -1.28
C VAL A 158 7.54 5.47 -0.76
N LYS A 159 7.85 4.49 -1.62
CA LYS A 159 8.02 3.08 -1.22
C LYS A 159 9.38 2.79 -0.60
N SER A 160 10.35 3.68 -0.74
CA SER A 160 11.71 3.53 -0.24
C SER A 160 11.82 3.81 1.27
N PRO A 161 12.96 3.51 1.92
CA PRO A 161 13.25 3.94 3.29
C PRO A 161 13.16 5.45 3.49
N THR A 162 13.43 6.25 2.45
CA THR A 162 13.30 7.72 2.48
C THR A 162 11.83 8.14 2.63
N GLY A 163 10.92 7.55 1.85
CA GLY A 163 9.48 7.81 1.97
C GLY A 163 8.90 7.41 3.33
N LYS A 164 9.38 6.29 3.89
CA LYS A 164 8.99 5.89 5.25
C LYS A 164 9.44 6.93 6.28
N ARG A 165 10.68 7.46 6.17
CA ARG A 165 11.16 8.56 7.04
C ARG A 165 10.33 9.83 6.88
N PHE A 166 9.91 10.18 5.65
CA PHE A 166 9.03 11.32 5.41
C PHE A 166 7.72 11.18 6.18
N ASN A 167 7.04 10.04 6.06
CA ASN A 167 5.80 9.78 6.78
C ASN A 167 5.98 9.83 8.30
N MET A 168 7.07 9.25 8.84
CA MET A 168 7.37 9.34 10.28
C MET A 168 7.55 10.80 10.74
N VAL A 169 8.24 11.64 9.95
CA VAL A 169 8.42 13.07 10.27
C VAL A 169 7.08 13.81 10.23
N ARG A 170 6.20 13.50 9.26
CA ARG A 170 4.85 14.07 9.17
C ARG A 170 4.00 13.72 10.38
N ASP A 171 3.99 12.44 10.75
CA ASP A 171 3.10 11.93 11.80
C ASP A 171 3.54 12.39 13.19
N SER A 172 4.85 12.37 13.50
CA SER A 172 5.42 12.93 14.73
C SER A 172 6.93 13.12 14.63
N GLU A 173 7.40 14.36 14.64
CA GLU A 173 8.85 14.65 14.66
C GLU A 173 9.53 14.08 15.93
N LEU A 174 8.84 14.07 17.07
CA LEU A 174 9.37 13.54 18.33
C LEU A 174 9.58 12.03 18.25
N ALA A 175 8.56 11.30 17.81
CA ALA A 175 8.65 9.86 17.61
C ALA A 175 9.70 9.50 16.55
N ALA A 176 9.73 10.20 15.41
CA ALA A 176 10.72 9.99 14.36
C ALA A 176 12.16 10.14 14.90
N ARG A 177 12.41 11.12 15.77
CA ARG A 177 13.70 11.32 16.42
C ARG A 177 14.05 10.16 17.36
N ALA A 178 13.11 9.66 18.14
CA ALA A 178 13.31 8.50 19.03
C ALA A 178 13.70 7.23 18.23
N PHE A 179 13.20 7.07 16.99
CA PHE A 179 13.61 6.01 16.07
C PHE A 179 14.87 6.33 15.24
N GLY A 180 15.66 7.34 15.62
CA GLY A 180 16.94 7.67 14.98
C GLY A 180 16.82 8.38 13.62
N VAL A 181 15.62 8.89 13.25
CA VAL A 181 15.45 9.62 11.99
C VAL A 181 16.05 11.02 12.10
N LYS A 182 16.97 11.36 11.20
CA LYS A 182 17.54 12.71 11.07
C LYS A 182 16.51 13.65 10.42
N ILE A 183 15.70 14.33 11.24
CA ILE A 183 14.57 15.18 10.81
C ILE A 183 15.03 16.24 9.81
N ALA A 184 16.11 17.00 10.13
CA ALA A 184 16.63 18.05 9.25
C ALA A 184 16.99 17.51 7.85
N LYS A 185 17.66 16.34 7.77
CA LYS A 185 17.98 15.70 6.48
C LYS A 185 16.72 15.33 5.70
N SER A 186 15.70 14.78 6.37
CA SER A 186 14.45 14.40 5.71
C SER A 186 13.69 15.61 5.19
N LYS A 187 13.62 16.69 5.97
CA LYS A 187 13.02 17.97 5.56
C LYS A 187 13.75 18.58 4.37
N LEU A 188 15.09 18.64 4.42
CA LEU A 188 15.91 19.15 3.32
C LEU A 188 15.70 18.35 2.04
N GLN A 189 15.71 17.03 2.11
CA GLN A 189 15.50 16.16 0.94
C GLN A 189 14.13 16.41 0.31
N ALA A 190 13.06 16.55 1.12
CA ALA A 190 11.73 16.83 0.63
C ALA A 190 11.65 18.21 -0.06
N PHE A 191 12.31 19.25 0.50
CA PHE A 191 12.39 20.57 -0.11
C PHE A 191 13.08 20.54 -1.47
N ILE A 192 14.24 19.88 -1.58
CA ILE A 192 14.99 19.76 -2.84
C ILE A 192 14.15 19.06 -3.92
N ILE A 193 13.52 17.94 -3.59
CA ILE A 193 12.67 17.21 -4.53
C ILE A 193 11.50 18.09 -4.98
N SER A 194 10.86 18.76 -4.05
CA SER A 194 9.71 19.63 -4.26
C SER A 194 10.05 20.83 -5.14
N SER A 195 11.19 21.51 -4.89
CA SER A 195 11.65 22.64 -5.67
C SER A 195 12.04 22.24 -7.09
N ILE A 196 12.69 21.11 -7.29
CA ILE A 196 13.02 20.57 -8.62
C ILE A 196 11.75 20.28 -9.42
N TYR A 197 10.74 19.65 -8.82
CA TYR A 197 9.49 19.35 -9.53
C TYR A 197 8.77 20.63 -9.95
N SER A 198 8.70 21.63 -9.07
CA SER A 198 8.11 22.92 -9.41
C SER A 198 8.94 23.68 -10.43
N GLY A 199 10.26 23.59 -10.40
CA GLY A 199 11.12 24.15 -11.43
C GLY A 199 10.89 23.52 -12.80
N ILE A 200 10.76 22.18 -12.85
CA ILE A 200 10.39 21.47 -14.09
C ILE A 200 9.01 21.91 -14.59
N ALA A 201 8.05 22.09 -13.71
CA ALA A 201 6.73 22.62 -14.08
C ALA A 201 6.86 24.02 -14.69
N GLY A 202 7.69 24.90 -14.13
CA GLY A 202 7.98 26.22 -14.67
C GLY A 202 8.67 26.18 -16.04
N PHE A 203 9.65 25.28 -16.20
CA PHE A 203 10.30 25.01 -17.49
C PHE A 203 9.27 24.62 -18.57
N LEU A 204 8.40 23.67 -18.26
CA LEU A 204 7.35 23.25 -19.17
C LEU A 204 6.35 24.39 -19.47
N TYR A 205 5.99 25.18 -18.45
CA TYR A 205 5.08 26.30 -18.56
C TYR A 205 5.61 27.34 -19.56
N ALA A 206 6.87 27.79 -19.43
CA ALA A 206 7.48 28.82 -20.28
C ALA A 206 7.43 28.41 -21.75
N HIS A 207 7.85 27.21 -22.09
CA HIS A 207 7.92 26.74 -23.48
C HIS A 207 6.59 26.22 -24.03
N THR A 208 5.58 25.99 -23.17
CA THR A 208 4.22 25.60 -23.62
C THR A 208 3.40 26.87 -23.98
N LEU A 209 3.54 27.93 -23.16
CA LEU A 209 2.76 29.15 -23.37
C LEU A 209 3.47 30.17 -24.25
N GLY A 210 4.80 30.13 -24.38
CA GLY A 210 5.60 31.09 -25.16
C GLY A 210 5.69 32.48 -24.55
N TYR A 211 5.11 32.69 -23.37
CA TYR A 211 5.11 33.93 -22.62
C TYR A 211 5.07 33.65 -21.12
N ILE A 212 5.84 34.41 -20.34
CA ILE A 212 5.82 34.38 -18.87
C ILE A 212 5.90 35.79 -18.31
N SER A 213 5.16 36.09 -17.26
CA SER A 213 5.24 37.31 -16.48
C SER A 213 5.45 37.02 -14.99
N PRO A 214 6.02 37.95 -14.19
CA PRO A 214 6.15 37.75 -12.75
C PRO A 214 4.80 37.49 -12.06
N ALA A 215 3.70 38.04 -12.59
CA ALA A 215 2.36 37.89 -12.06
C ALA A 215 1.85 36.43 -12.17
N ASP A 216 2.34 35.64 -13.15
CA ASP A 216 1.98 34.25 -13.35
C ASP A 216 2.51 33.31 -12.23
N PHE A 217 3.36 33.83 -11.36
CA PHE A 217 4.00 33.08 -10.27
C PHE A 217 3.78 33.72 -8.88
N GLY A 218 2.74 34.55 -8.77
CA GLY A 218 2.41 35.26 -7.55
C GLY A 218 1.80 34.38 -6.45
N LEU A 219 1.46 35.02 -5.33
CA LEU A 219 0.88 34.37 -4.15
C LEU A 219 -0.40 33.57 -4.48
N ASN A 220 -1.27 34.10 -5.35
CA ASN A 220 -2.50 33.41 -5.74
C ASN A 220 -2.23 32.03 -6.37
N VAL A 221 -1.17 31.93 -7.16
CA VAL A 221 -0.78 30.63 -7.77
C VAL A 221 -0.28 29.66 -6.71
N SER A 222 0.50 30.13 -5.74
CA SER A 222 0.92 29.30 -4.60
C SER A 222 -0.27 28.79 -3.78
N LEU A 223 -1.28 29.62 -3.54
CA LEU A 223 -2.52 29.26 -2.85
C LEU A 223 -3.34 28.25 -3.68
N ASN A 224 -3.42 28.44 -5.01
CA ASN A 224 -4.07 27.49 -5.90
C ASN A 224 -3.37 26.12 -5.89
N LEU A 225 -2.03 26.08 -5.88
CA LEU A 225 -1.26 24.84 -5.76
C LEU A 225 -1.57 24.12 -4.43
N LEU A 226 -1.65 24.88 -3.32
CA LEU A 226 -2.04 24.35 -2.03
C LEU A 226 -3.46 23.78 -2.06
N ALA A 227 -4.40 24.51 -2.67
CA ALA A 227 -5.77 24.06 -2.88
C ALA A 227 -5.84 22.76 -3.70
N MET A 228 -5.03 22.63 -4.76
CA MET A 228 -4.93 21.41 -5.57
C MET A 228 -4.51 20.21 -4.74
N VAL A 229 -3.53 20.36 -3.85
CA VAL A 229 -3.07 19.27 -2.98
C VAL A 229 -4.13 18.92 -1.95
N ILE A 230 -4.81 19.91 -1.35
CA ILE A 230 -5.87 19.69 -0.36
C ILE A 230 -7.07 18.98 -0.99
N ILE A 231 -7.61 19.53 -2.08
CA ILE A 231 -8.77 18.98 -2.79
C ILE A 231 -8.46 17.59 -3.35
N GLY A 232 -7.29 17.44 -3.97
CA GLY A 232 -6.88 16.19 -4.58
C GLY A 232 -6.57 15.09 -3.56
N GLY A 233 -6.06 15.46 -2.38
CA GLY A 233 -5.76 14.57 -1.25
C GLY A 233 -4.28 14.49 -0.91
N PHE A 234 -4.00 14.64 0.37
CA PHE A 234 -2.65 14.57 0.95
C PHE A 234 -2.00 13.21 0.74
N ALA A 235 -0.69 13.22 0.49
CA ALA A 235 0.12 12.00 0.30
C ALA A 235 -0.44 11.03 -0.76
N SER A 236 -1.21 11.54 -1.71
CA SER A 236 -1.73 10.78 -2.85
C SER A 236 -0.93 11.11 -4.11
N LEU A 237 -0.40 10.09 -4.80
CA LEU A 237 0.34 10.28 -6.06
C LEU A 237 -0.50 10.97 -7.15
N ASN A 238 -1.80 10.66 -7.19
CA ASN A 238 -2.73 11.21 -8.18
C ASN A 238 -3.49 12.45 -7.65
N GLY A 239 -3.29 12.82 -6.38
CA GLY A 239 -3.99 13.93 -5.77
C GLY A 239 -3.74 15.26 -6.50
N GLY A 240 -2.48 15.56 -6.82
CA GLY A 240 -2.12 16.75 -7.57
C GLY A 240 -2.83 16.87 -8.92
N LEU A 241 -2.97 15.78 -9.67
CA LEU A 241 -3.70 15.76 -10.95
C LEU A 241 -5.20 16.02 -10.74
N ILE A 242 -5.83 15.34 -9.79
CA ILE A 242 -7.26 15.53 -9.50
C ILE A 242 -7.54 16.98 -9.10
N GLY A 243 -6.69 17.55 -8.23
CA GLY A 243 -6.80 18.94 -7.81
C GLY A 243 -6.56 19.92 -8.94
N SER A 244 -5.58 19.67 -9.83
CA SER A 244 -5.29 20.54 -10.97
C SER A 244 -6.39 20.51 -12.02
N VAL A 245 -7.02 19.35 -12.28
CA VAL A 245 -8.21 19.25 -13.16
C VAL A 245 -9.32 20.18 -12.65
N ILE A 246 -9.53 20.22 -11.35
CA ILE A 246 -10.56 21.09 -10.77
C ILE A 246 -10.13 22.56 -10.80
N ILE A 247 -9.01 22.92 -10.20
CA ILE A 247 -8.60 24.31 -10.02
C ILE A 247 -8.17 24.97 -11.35
N THR A 248 -7.40 24.25 -12.19
CA THR A 248 -6.94 24.78 -13.48
C THR A 248 -8.00 24.61 -14.58
N GLY A 249 -8.81 23.56 -14.53
CA GLY A 249 -9.84 23.28 -15.53
C GLY A 249 -11.12 24.11 -15.35
N MET A 250 -11.49 24.47 -14.11
CA MET A 250 -12.71 25.24 -13.80
C MET A 250 -12.80 26.59 -14.54
N PRO A 251 -11.75 27.42 -14.61
CA PRO A 251 -11.81 28.68 -15.36
C PRO A 251 -12.30 28.52 -16.81
N PHE A 252 -11.92 27.41 -17.45
CA PHE A 252 -12.32 27.11 -18.83
C PHE A 252 -13.79 26.68 -18.93
N LEU A 253 -14.31 25.97 -17.92
CA LEU A 253 -15.72 25.56 -17.87
C LEU A 253 -16.64 26.75 -17.58
N PHE A 254 -16.21 27.69 -16.74
CA PHE A 254 -16.97 28.86 -16.31
C PHE A 254 -16.58 30.13 -17.04
N SER A 255 -15.78 30.06 -18.11
CA SER A 255 -15.32 31.25 -18.88
C SER A 255 -16.44 32.12 -19.42
N ARG A 256 -17.65 31.57 -19.57
CA ARG A 256 -18.85 32.32 -20.01
C ARG A 256 -19.72 32.82 -18.84
N SER A 257 -19.32 32.55 -17.60
CA SER A 257 -20.08 33.01 -16.43
C SER A 257 -19.61 34.38 -15.99
N ASN A 258 -20.54 35.21 -15.51
CA ASN A 258 -20.22 36.52 -14.94
C ASN A 258 -19.74 36.46 -13.47
N PHE A 259 -19.53 35.26 -12.93
CA PHE A 259 -19.08 35.11 -11.55
C PHE A 259 -17.55 35.21 -11.44
N PRO A 260 -17.03 35.96 -10.47
CA PRO A 260 -15.60 36.02 -10.20
C PRO A 260 -15.04 34.65 -9.86
N MET A 261 -14.00 34.21 -10.57
CA MET A 261 -13.40 32.86 -10.38
C MET A 261 -12.88 32.61 -8.96
N THR A 262 -12.42 33.67 -8.28
CA THR A 262 -11.96 33.59 -6.88
C THR A 262 -13.07 33.11 -5.96
N ILE A 263 -14.32 33.52 -6.20
CA ILE A 263 -15.48 33.06 -5.40
C ILE A 263 -15.75 31.59 -5.67
N ILE A 264 -15.70 31.16 -6.94
CA ILE A 264 -15.92 29.77 -7.33
C ILE A 264 -14.86 28.87 -6.69
N VAL A 265 -13.58 29.21 -6.83
CA VAL A 265 -12.47 28.45 -6.26
C VAL A 265 -12.53 28.40 -4.73
N GLY A 266 -12.80 29.56 -4.09
CA GLY A 266 -12.93 29.64 -2.63
C GLY A 266 -14.09 28.81 -2.09
N SER A 267 -15.26 28.89 -2.74
CA SER A 267 -16.45 28.09 -2.35
C SER A 267 -16.20 26.60 -2.52
N LEU A 268 -15.58 26.18 -3.62
CA LEU A 268 -15.20 24.79 -3.85
C LEU A 268 -14.23 24.31 -2.77
N LEU A 269 -13.24 25.11 -2.40
CA LEU A 269 -12.27 24.76 -1.37
C LEU A 269 -12.98 24.49 -0.03
N ILE A 270 -13.92 25.37 0.37
CA ILE A 270 -14.73 25.19 1.58
C ILE A 270 -15.55 23.89 1.50
N ILE A 271 -16.25 23.66 0.39
CA ILE A 271 -17.06 22.45 0.19
C ILE A 271 -16.18 21.20 0.28
N PHE A 272 -15.03 21.18 -0.41
CA PHE A 272 -14.16 20.01 -0.39
C PHE A 272 -13.52 19.75 0.99
N VAL A 273 -13.12 20.79 1.72
CA VAL A 273 -12.58 20.64 3.07
C VAL A 273 -13.64 20.10 4.03
N LEU A 274 -14.88 20.55 3.92
CA LEU A 274 -15.97 20.11 4.80
C LEU A 274 -16.44 18.68 4.49
N PHE A 275 -16.62 18.35 3.21
CA PHE A 275 -17.22 17.06 2.81
C PHE A 275 -16.20 15.96 2.48
N PHE A 276 -14.97 16.34 2.10
CA PHE A 276 -13.90 15.41 1.75
C PHE A 276 -12.60 15.70 2.50
N PRO A 277 -12.57 15.62 3.85
CA PRO A 277 -11.41 16.02 4.65
C PRO A 277 -10.13 15.22 4.35
N ARG A 278 -10.25 14.06 3.69
CA ARG A 278 -9.13 13.23 3.21
C ARG A 278 -8.83 13.42 1.72
N GLY A 279 -9.50 14.38 1.07
CA GLY A 279 -9.38 14.68 -0.36
C GLY A 279 -10.15 13.73 -1.28
N LEU A 280 -10.35 14.18 -2.53
CA LEU A 280 -11.11 13.45 -3.54
C LEU A 280 -10.48 12.12 -3.95
N SER A 281 -9.16 12.00 -3.95
CA SER A 281 -8.49 10.74 -4.26
C SER A 281 -8.89 9.61 -3.31
N TYR A 282 -9.12 9.94 -2.03
CA TYR A 282 -9.65 8.98 -1.05
C TYR A 282 -11.12 8.65 -1.34
N GLY A 283 -11.94 9.67 -1.61
CA GLY A 283 -13.36 9.49 -1.98
C GLY A 283 -13.53 8.61 -3.22
N LEU A 284 -12.80 8.90 -4.30
CA LEU A 284 -12.80 8.11 -5.54
C LEU A 284 -12.34 6.67 -5.30
N ARG A 285 -11.33 6.47 -4.44
CA ARG A 285 -10.90 5.12 -4.04
C ARG A 285 -12.01 4.37 -3.30
N MET A 286 -12.73 5.03 -2.39
CA MET A 286 -13.86 4.43 -1.67
C MET A 286 -15.01 4.09 -2.62
N LEU A 287 -15.32 4.97 -3.59
CA LEU A 287 -16.32 4.70 -4.64
C LEU A 287 -15.89 3.51 -5.51
N TYR A 288 -14.63 3.46 -5.93
CA TYR A 288 -14.09 2.32 -6.67
C TYR A 288 -14.25 1.00 -5.88
N PHE A 289 -13.91 0.98 -4.59
CA PHE A 289 -14.12 -0.20 -3.76
C PHE A 289 -15.59 -0.58 -3.66
N ARG A 290 -16.47 0.41 -3.44
CA ARG A 290 -17.90 0.16 -3.26
C ARG A 290 -18.58 -0.35 -4.53
N TYR A 291 -18.27 0.23 -5.69
CA TYR A 291 -18.99 -0.05 -6.94
C TYR A 291 -18.31 -1.07 -7.85
N PHE A 292 -17.02 -1.33 -7.67
CA PHE A 292 -16.28 -2.27 -8.51
C PHE A 292 -15.71 -3.46 -7.73
N GLU A 293 -14.98 -3.26 -6.63
CA GLU A 293 -14.37 -4.38 -5.91
C GLU A 293 -15.39 -5.24 -5.16
N ILE A 294 -16.35 -4.63 -4.46
CA ILE A 294 -17.38 -5.39 -3.74
C ILE A 294 -18.23 -6.26 -4.68
N PRO A 295 -18.76 -5.73 -5.82
CA PRO A 295 -19.45 -6.57 -6.79
C PRO A 295 -18.58 -7.67 -7.40
N VAL A 296 -17.30 -7.37 -7.72
CA VAL A 296 -16.37 -8.40 -8.24
C VAL A 296 -16.14 -9.51 -7.23
N VAL A 297 -15.92 -9.16 -5.96
CA VAL A 297 -15.81 -10.15 -4.87
C VAL A 297 -17.10 -10.96 -4.72
N TRP A 298 -18.27 -10.32 -4.83
CA TRP A 298 -19.58 -11.00 -4.77
C TRP A 298 -19.76 -11.97 -5.95
N ILE A 299 -19.39 -11.56 -7.18
CA ILE A 299 -19.42 -12.41 -8.37
C ILE A 299 -18.48 -13.61 -8.19
N ILE A 300 -17.24 -13.38 -7.74
CA ILE A 300 -16.28 -14.45 -7.46
C ILE A 300 -16.87 -15.42 -6.44
N LYS A 301 -17.38 -14.93 -5.31
CA LYS A 301 -18.00 -15.76 -4.28
C LYS A 301 -19.18 -16.59 -4.84
N LYS A 302 -20.05 -15.99 -5.66
CA LYS A 302 -21.19 -16.66 -6.27
C LYS A 302 -20.76 -17.74 -7.27
N PHE A 303 -19.79 -17.45 -8.13
CA PHE A 303 -19.28 -18.39 -9.12
C PHE A 303 -18.53 -19.58 -8.47
N TRP A 304 -17.74 -19.33 -7.43
CA TRP A 304 -16.92 -20.36 -6.80
C TRP A 304 -17.72 -21.18 -5.78
N LYS A 305 -18.67 -20.58 -5.10
CA LYS A 305 -19.55 -21.29 -4.16
C LYS A 305 -20.49 -22.27 -4.87
N ASN A 306 -20.93 -21.97 -6.10
CA ASN A 306 -21.79 -22.83 -6.91
C ASN A 306 -21.01 -23.95 -7.62
N LYS A 307 -19.70 -23.88 -7.71
CA LYS A 307 -18.85 -24.93 -8.26
C LYS A 307 -18.41 -25.82 -7.10
N LYS A 308 -19.25 -26.82 -6.74
CA LYS A 308 -18.77 -27.94 -5.92
C LYS A 308 -17.52 -28.48 -6.61
N LYS A 309 -16.36 -28.38 -5.96
CA LYS A 309 -15.12 -28.95 -6.49
C LYS A 309 -15.28 -30.47 -6.49
N GLU A 310 -14.96 -31.12 -7.60
CA GLU A 310 -14.77 -32.56 -7.59
C GLU A 310 -13.66 -32.90 -6.62
N GLY A 311 -13.92 -33.81 -5.68
CA GLY A 311 -12.96 -34.16 -4.62
C GLY A 311 -13.60 -34.95 -3.50
N ASN A 312 -12.84 -35.21 -2.47
CA ASN A 312 -13.32 -36.00 -1.34
C ASN A 312 -14.07 -35.10 -0.35
N TYR A 313 -15.24 -35.55 0.06
CA TYR A 313 -16.02 -34.95 1.13
C TYR A 313 -16.36 -35.98 2.18
N ILE A 314 -16.33 -35.59 3.44
CA ILE A 314 -16.77 -36.39 4.57
C ILE A 314 -17.74 -35.55 5.40
N GLU A 315 -18.82 -36.16 5.85
CA GLU A 315 -19.83 -35.45 6.66
C GLU A 315 -19.54 -35.70 8.14
N VAL A 316 -19.36 -34.63 8.88
CA VAL A 316 -19.12 -34.63 10.33
C VAL A 316 -20.22 -33.78 10.97
N ASP A 317 -21.10 -34.38 11.76
CA ASP A 317 -22.22 -33.71 12.44
C ASP A 317 -23.04 -32.80 11.53
N GLY A 318 -23.35 -33.25 10.31
CA GLY A 318 -24.12 -32.49 9.31
C GLY A 318 -23.34 -31.42 8.57
N VAL A 319 -22.03 -31.28 8.80
CA VAL A 319 -21.13 -30.35 8.09
C VAL A 319 -20.23 -31.14 7.14
N LYS A 320 -20.27 -30.86 5.85
CA LYS A 320 -19.41 -31.51 4.85
C LYS A 320 -18.04 -30.84 4.83
N LEU A 321 -17.02 -31.62 5.16
CA LEU A 321 -15.63 -31.22 5.10
C LEU A 321 -15.02 -31.68 3.78
N TYR A 322 -14.45 -30.75 3.04
CA TYR A 322 -13.63 -31.04 1.86
C TYR A 322 -12.21 -31.41 2.30
N TYR A 323 -11.60 -32.40 1.64
CA TYR A 323 -10.20 -32.74 1.88
C TYR A 323 -9.51 -33.28 0.62
N GLU A 324 -8.20 -33.13 0.55
CA GLU A 324 -7.36 -33.79 -0.43
C GLU A 324 -6.51 -34.87 0.23
N VAL A 325 -6.16 -35.93 -0.54
CA VAL A 325 -5.29 -37.03 -0.10
C VAL A 325 -4.13 -37.14 -1.09
N SER A 326 -2.93 -37.32 -0.57
CA SER A 326 -1.72 -37.47 -1.40
C SER A 326 -0.82 -38.55 -0.78
N GLY A 327 -0.18 -39.37 -1.64
CA GLY A 327 0.76 -40.39 -1.22
C GLY A 327 0.14 -41.64 -0.56
N GLU A 328 1.00 -42.52 -0.13
CA GLU A 328 0.66 -43.81 0.55
C GLU A 328 1.60 -44.00 1.74
N GLY A 329 1.16 -44.74 2.76
CA GLY A 329 1.95 -45.07 3.94
C GLY A 329 1.39 -44.52 5.25
N LYS A 330 2.26 -44.02 6.14
CA LYS A 330 1.89 -43.56 7.49
C LYS A 330 0.94 -42.34 7.40
N PRO A 331 -0.19 -42.34 8.16
CA PRO A 331 -1.16 -41.26 8.06
C PRO A 331 -0.66 -39.96 8.68
N VAL A 332 -0.81 -38.87 7.91
CA VAL A 332 -0.51 -37.47 8.31
C VAL A 332 -1.73 -36.62 8.07
N VAL A 333 -2.14 -35.81 9.04
CA VAL A 333 -3.19 -34.80 8.89
C VAL A 333 -2.57 -33.43 9.02
N MET A 334 -2.73 -32.58 7.97
CA MET A 334 -2.18 -31.23 7.95
C MET A 334 -3.31 -30.20 7.99
N ILE A 335 -3.34 -29.37 9.03
CA ILE A 335 -4.38 -28.38 9.32
C ILE A 335 -3.88 -26.99 9.00
N HIS A 336 -4.56 -26.29 8.07
CA HIS A 336 -4.19 -24.95 7.62
C HIS A 336 -4.52 -23.86 8.65
N GLY A 337 -3.87 -22.69 8.48
CA GLY A 337 -4.08 -21.49 9.30
C GLY A 337 -5.31 -20.65 8.90
N ASN A 338 -5.44 -19.49 9.54
CA ASN A 338 -6.47 -18.51 9.20
C ASN A 338 -6.30 -18.01 7.75
N TYR A 339 -7.40 -17.72 7.06
CA TYR A 339 -7.44 -17.44 5.62
C TYR A 339 -6.93 -18.59 4.72
N GLY A 340 -6.71 -19.80 5.29
CA GLY A 340 -6.12 -20.94 4.61
C GLY A 340 -7.14 -21.85 3.92
N SER A 341 -6.59 -22.87 3.26
CA SER A 341 -7.27 -24.02 2.68
C SER A 341 -6.25 -25.17 2.55
N HIS A 342 -6.71 -26.35 2.10
CA HIS A 342 -5.84 -27.46 1.70
C HIS A 342 -4.63 -27.02 0.83
N ARG A 343 -4.77 -25.94 0.05
CA ARG A 343 -3.72 -25.48 -0.88
C ARG A 343 -2.47 -24.90 -0.20
N TRP A 344 -2.55 -24.56 1.09
CA TRP A 344 -1.36 -24.15 1.84
C TRP A 344 -0.28 -25.22 1.83
N PHE A 345 -0.70 -26.50 1.75
CA PHE A 345 0.19 -27.65 1.77
C PHE A 345 0.59 -28.19 0.40
N ASN A 346 0.19 -27.55 -0.70
CA ASN A 346 0.44 -28.04 -2.06
C ASN A 346 1.92 -28.29 -2.39
N LYS A 347 2.83 -27.58 -1.75
CA LYS A 347 4.28 -27.74 -1.95
C LYS A 347 4.89 -28.83 -1.05
N VAL A 348 4.18 -29.27 -0.02
CA VAL A 348 4.71 -30.16 1.02
C VAL A 348 3.87 -31.42 1.27
N LYS A 349 2.72 -31.60 0.59
CA LYS A 349 1.82 -32.75 0.82
C LYS A 349 2.29 -34.05 0.17
N ASN A 350 3.23 -34.02 -0.78
CA ASN A 350 3.75 -35.21 -1.43
C ASN A 350 5.05 -35.63 -0.74
N ILE A 351 4.93 -36.39 0.33
CA ILE A 351 6.06 -36.92 1.12
C ILE A 351 6.07 -38.42 0.96
N GLU A 352 7.18 -38.98 0.49
CA GLU A 352 7.36 -40.41 0.29
C GLU A 352 7.25 -41.17 1.62
N GLY A 353 6.49 -42.28 1.64
CA GLY A 353 6.22 -43.09 2.85
C GLY A 353 5.06 -42.57 3.70
N PHE A 354 4.41 -41.47 3.29
CA PHE A 354 3.30 -40.89 4.06
C PHE A 354 2.05 -40.73 3.22
N LYS A 355 0.89 -41.01 3.83
CA LYS A 355 -0.43 -40.70 3.29
C LYS A 355 -0.95 -39.42 3.95
N VAL A 356 -0.89 -38.32 3.22
CA VAL A 356 -1.16 -36.98 3.73
C VAL A 356 -2.60 -36.58 3.44
N TYR A 357 -3.35 -36.21 4.45
CA TYR A 357 -4.70 -35.66 4.41
C TYR A 357 -4.66 -34.18 4.71
N THR A 358 -5.23 -33.37 3.82
CA THR A 358 -5.30 -31.91 3.96
C THR A 358 -6.75 -31.45 3.94
N PRO A 359 -7.47 -31.47 5.09
CA PRO A 359 -8.84 -30.98 5.16
C PRO A 359 -8.90 -29.44 5.07
N ASP A 360 -9.98 -28.93 4.45
CA ASP A 360 -10.44 -27.57 4.70
C ASP A 360 -11.22 -27.57 6.02
N LEU A 361 -10.83 -26.73 6.96
CA LEU A 361 -11.57 -26.59 8.22
C LEU A 361 -13.02 -26.17 7.96
N PRO A 362 -14.00 -26.49 8.85
CA PRO A 362 -15.32 -25.88 8.80
C PRO A 362 -15.22 -24.36 8.66
N ASN A 363 -16.09 -23.73 7.88
CA ASN A 363 -16.04 -22.31 7.54
C ASN A 363 -14.95 -21.87 6.54
N PHE A 364 -14.09 -22.75 6.04
CA PHE A 364 -13.01 -22.43 5.11
C PHE A 364 -13.14 -23.17 3.78
N GLY A 365 -12.52 -22.61 2.74
CA GLY A 365 -12.37 -23.25 1.45
C GLY A 365 -13.67 -23.82 0.89
N TYR A 366 -13.69 -25.12 0.60
CA TYR A 366 -14.84 -25.84 0.06
C TYR A 366 -15.67 -26.57 1.11
N SER A 367 -15.29 -26.49 2.38
CA SER A 367 -16.07 -27.04 3.51
C SER A 367 -17.32 -26.19 3.79
N ASP A 368 -18.34 -26.84 4.35
CA ASP A 368 -19.56 -26.16 4.77
C ASP A 368 -19.32 -25.23 5.98
N TRP A 369 -20.23 -24.31 6.18
CA TRP A 369 -20.17 -23.35 7.29
C TRP A 369 -20.87 -23.89 8.53
N MET A 370 -20.23 -23.69 9.68
CA MET A 370 -20.81 -23.94 11.00
C MET A 370 -21.09 -22.63 11.74
N LYS A 371 -21.90 -22.70 12.81
CA LYS A 371 -22.30 -21.50 13.56
C LYS A 371 -21.28 -21.09 14.61
N GLU A 372 -20.73 -22.06 15.31
CA GLU A 372 -19.81 -21.85 16.43
C GLU A 372 -18.37 -21.71 15.91
N ILE A 373 -17.69 -20.62 16.29
CA ILE A 373 -16.34 -20.30 15.82
C ILE A 373 -15.43 -20.23 17.05
N GLN A 374 -14.90 -21.40 17.44
CA GLN A 374 -13.96 -21.59 18.54
C GLN A 374 -12.88 -22.60 18.15
N ILE A 375 -11.69 -22.50 18.76
CA ILE A 375 -10.59 -23.41 18.45
C ILE A 375 -10.95 -24.83 18.81
N ASP A 376 -11.56 -25.05 19.98
CA ASP A 376 -11.96 -26.37 20.43
C ASP A 376 -13.05 -26.99 19.55
N THR A 377 -13.98 -26.17 19.03
CA THR A 377 -14.99 -26.67 18.08
C THR A 377 -14.34 -27.13 16.77
N TYR A 378 -13.38 -26.37 16.24
CA TYR A 378 -12.61 -26.84 15.08
C TYR A 378 -11.86 -28.15 15.37
N ALA A 379 -11.29 -28.29 16.57
CA ALA A 379 -10.58 -29.50 16.99
C ALA A 379 -11.49 -30.73 17.06
N GLU A 380 -12.71 -30.59 17.58
CA GLU A 380 -13.72 -31.64 17.59
C GLU A 380 -14.08 -32.15 16.18
N TYR A 381 -14.29 -31.22 15.23
CA TYR A 381 -14.57 -31.59 13.85
C TYR A 381 -13.40 -32.34 13.19
N ILE A 382 -12.16 -31.93 13.42
CA ILE A 382 -10.99 -32.64 12.88
C ILE A 382 -10.75 -33.98 13.60
N LYS A 383 -10.99 -34.06 14.91
CA LYS A 383 -10.92 -35.34 15.64
C LYS A 383 -11.93 -36.35 15.08
N LYS A 384 -13.20 -35.93 14.87
CA LYS A 384 -14.22 -36.77 14.25
C LYS A 384 -13.89 -37.12 12.80
N PHE A 385 -13.29 -36.20 12.05
CA PHE A 385 -12.76 -36.45 10.70
C PHE A 385 -11.72 -37.60 10.72
N ILE A 386 -10.77 -37.58 11.67
CA ILE A 386 -9.76 -38.63 11.87
C ILE A 386 -10.45 -39.98 12.18
N ASP A 387 -11.46 -39.98 13.05
CA ASP A 387 -12.20 -41.18 13.42
C ASP A 387 -12.98 -41.80 12.26
N LEU A 388 -13.70 -40.97 11.50
CA LEU A 388 -14.50 -41.39 10.36
C LEU A 388 -13.65 -41.95 9.20
N LEU A 389 -12.39 -41.53 9.08
CA LEU A 389 -11.42 -42.08 8.14
C LEU A 389 -10.79 -43.40 8.65
N GLY A 390 -11.16 -43.87 9.85
CA GLY A 390 -10.60 -45.08 10.46
C GLY A 390 -9.13 -44.94 10.87
N LEU A 391 -8.63 -43.73 11.06
CA LEU A 391 -7.26 -43.47 11.45
C LEU A 391 -7.11 -43.58 12.97
N ASN A 392 -6.30 -44.54 13.42
CA ASN A 392 -6.12 -44.81 14.86
C ASN A 392 -5.19 -43.77 15.50
N LYS A 393 -4.02 -43.54 14.91
CA LYS A 393 -3.01 -42.62 15.40
C LYS A 393 -2.32 -41.93 14.21
N VAL A 394 -2.20 -40.60 14.25
CA VAL A 394 -1.69 -39.83 13.13
C VAL A 394 -0.50 -38.94 13.51
N VAL A 395 0.34 -38.61 12.54
CA VAL A 395 1.21 -37.42 12.63
C VAL A 395 0.34 -36.23 12.35
N LEU A 396 0.24 -35.31 13.31
CA LEU A 396 -0.60 -34.12 13.21
C LEU A 396 0.27 -32.89 12.96
N VAL A 397 0.00 -32.17 11.86
CA VAL A 397 0.70 -30.94 11.49
C VAL A 397 -0.29 -29.78 11.54
N GLY A 398 0.01 -28.73 12.28
CA GLY A 398 -0.83 -27.53 12.36
C GLY A 398 -0.05 -26.27 12.02
N HIS A 399 -0.57 -25.48 11.07
CA HIS A 399 0.01 -24.18 10.71
C HIS A 399 -0.84 -23.05 11.29
N SER A 400 -0.22 -22.08 11.99
CA SER A 400 -0.88 -20.88 12.51
C SER A 400 -2.14 -21.24 13.33
N LEU A 401 -3.35 -20.76 13.01
CA LEU A 401 -4.62 -21.17 13.64
C LEU A 401 -4.77 -22.70 13.69
N GLY A 402 -4.37 -23.39 12.61
CA GLY A 402 -4.37 -24.85 12.56
C GLY A 402 -3.44 -25.49 13.60
N GLY A 403 -2.40 -24.78 14.05
CA GLY A 403 -1.54 -25.17 15.15
C GLY A 403 -2.26 -25.15 16.49
N ALA A 404 -3.09 -24.14 16.75
CA ALA A 404 -3.95 -24.10 17.94
C ALA A 404 -4.97 -25.27 17.95
N VAL A 405 -5.56 -25.56 16.78
CA VAL A 405 -6.46 -26.71 16.60
C VAL A 405 -5.72 -28.03 16.85
N ALA A 406 -4.51 -28.18 16.32
CA ALA A 406 -3.69 -29.37 16.51
C ALA A 406 -3.27 -29.55 17.99
N MET A 407 -2.93 -28.48 18.69
CA MET A 407 -2.66 -28.52 20.15
C MET A 407 -3.89 -28.96 20.92
N SER A 408 -5.08 -28.42 20.63
CA SER A 408 -6.33 -28.83 21.28
C SER A 408 -6.56 -30.34 21.12
N ILE A 409 -6.35 -30.91 19.92
CA ILE A 409 -6.50 -32.35 19.67
C ILE A 409 -5.46 -33.14 20.46
N ALA A 410 -4.18 -32.78 20.38
CA ALA A 410 -3.10 -33.51 21.02
C ALA A 410 -3.19 -33.52 22.55
N PHE A 411 -3.75 -32.48 23.17
CA PHE A 411 -3.86 -32.35 24.61
C PHE A 411 -5.15 -32.99 25.17
N ARG A 412 -6.23 -33.00 24.38
CA ARG A 412 -7.52 -33.57 24.81
C ARG A 412 -7.68 -35.03 24.40
N TYR A 413 -7.05 -35.44 23.29
CA TYR A 413 -7.11 -36.80 22.70
C TYR A 413 -5.71 -37.32 22.41
N PRO A 414 -4.83 -37.47 23.44
CA PRO A 414 -3.43 -37.85 23.23
C PRO A 414 -3.26 -39.23 22.55
N GLU A 415 -4.26 -40.10 22.69
CA GLU A 415 -4.26 -41.42 22.03
C GLU A 415 -4.38 -41.32 20.49
N LYS A 416 -4.85 -40.18 19.93
CA LYS A 416 -5.02 -39.98 18.50
C LYS A 416 -3.77 -39.42 17.81
N VAL A 417 -2.83 -38.86 18.57
CA VAL A 417 -1.66 -38.17 18.01
C VAL A 417 -0.38 -38.91 18.34
N GLU A 418 0.34 -39.33 17.31
CA GLU A 418 1.64 -40.00 17.48
C GLU A 418 2.76 -38.93 17.60
N LYS A 419 2.77 -37.97 16.68
CA LYS A 419 3.69 -36.84 16.68
C LYS A 419 2.93 -35.56 16.37
N LEU A 420 3.30 -34.48 17.03
CA LEU A 420 2.72 -33.12 16.82
C LEU A 420 3.76 -32.20 16.23
N ILE A 421 3.48 -31.66 15.04
CA ILE A 421 4.33 -30.66 14.37
C ILE A 421 3.55 -29.35 14.28
N LEU A 422 4.08 -28.33 14.92
CA LEU A 422 3.51 -26.98 14.96
C LEU A 422 4.34 -26.06 14.08
N VAL A 423 3.72 -25.41 13.11
CA VAL A 423 4.39 -24.51 12.18
C VAL A 423 3.84 -23.10 12.37
N ASP A 424 4.68 -22.17 12.78
CA ASP A 424 4.31 -20.77 13.03
C ASP A 424 3.00 -20.67 13.85
N SER A 425 2.91 -21.48 14.92
CA SER A 425 1.71 -21.68 15.74
C SER A 425 1.61 -20.65 16.87
N PRO A 426 0.41 -20.27 17.32
CA PRO A 426 0.23 -19.45 18.51
C PRO A 426 0.72 -20.15 19.79
N SER A 427 0.87 -19.40 20.89
CA SER A 427 1.25 -19.90 22.20
C SER A 427 0.13 -20.70 22.88
N LEU A 428 0.43 -21.31 24.02
CA LEU A 428 -0.56 -21.99 24.87
C LEU A 428 -1.66 -21.04 25.40
N LYS A 429 -1.36 -19.74 25.51
CA LYS A 429 -2.29 -18.67 25.93
C LYS A 429 -3.00 -17.99 24.79
N GLY A 430 -2.91 -18.54 23.60
CA GLY A 430 -3.50 -17.95 22.41
C GLY A 430 -2.69 -16.84 21.77
N LEU A 431 -3.37 -16.03 20.97
CA LEU A 431 -2.79 -14.91 20.25
C LEU A 431 -3.71 -13.69 20.34
N LYS A 432 -3.27 -12.67 21.06
CA LYS A 432 -4.04 -11.43 21.25
C LYS A 432 -3.96 -10.53 20.02
N THR A 433 -5.11 -10.08 19.54
CA THR A 433 -5.22 -9.13 18.43
C THR A 433 -5.56 -7.74 18.96
N PRO A 434 -4.76 -6.68 18.68
CA PRO A 434 -5.09 -5.31 19.08
C PRO A 434 -6.46 -4.86 18.54
N GLU A 435 -7.26 -4.16 19.35
CA GLU A 435 -8.63 -3.74 19.00
C GLU A 435 -8.69 -2.93 17.69
N GLU A 436 -7.71 -2.07 17.43
CA GLU A 436 -7.62 -1.30 16.20
C GLU A 436 -7.51 -2.17 14.94
N ASN A 437 -7.02 -3.40 15.06
CA ASN A 437 -6.87 -4.32 13.92
C ASN A 437 -8.19 -4.98 13.52
N TYR A 438 -9.19 -5.08 14.40
CA TYR A 438 -10.50 -5.66 14.06
C TYR A 438 -11.20 -4.91 12.94
N TYR A 439 -11.04 -3.59 12.85
CA TYR A 439 -11.53 -2.83 11.72
C TYR A 439 -10.89 -3.27 10.39
N VAL A 440 -9.57 -3.49 10.40
CA VAL A 440 -8.83 -3.95 9.20
C VAL A 440 -9.27 -5.36 8.82
N LEU A 441 -9.37 -6.28 9.79
CA LEU A 441 -9.85 -7.66 9.56
C LEU A 441 -11.25 -7.66 8.92
N ASN A 442 -12.15 -6.79 9.38
CA ASN A 442 -13.49 -6.66 8.82
C ASN A 442 -13.50 -6.13 7.37
N LEU A 443 -12.50 -5.31 6.98
CA LEU A 443 -12.35 -4.85 5.58
C LEU A 443 -11.88 -5.96 4.64
N LEU A 444 -11.08 -6.92 5.11
CA LEU A 444 -10.50 -7.99 4.29
C LEU A 444 -11.56 -8.83 3.59
N LYS A 445 -12.70 -9.09 4.25
CA LYS A 445 -13.79 -9.96 3.75
C LYS A 445 -14.38 -9.54 2.41
N ASN A 446 -14.27 -8.24 2.06
CA ASN A 446 -14.86 -7.65 0.85
C ASN A 446 -13.82 -6.91 -0.01
N ASN A 447 -12.54 -7.02 0.33
CA ASN A 447 -11.46 -6.32 -0.38
C ASN A 447 -10.38 -7.31 -0.79
N ARG A 448 -10.50 -7.85 -2.02
CA ARG A 448 -9.57 -8.84 -2.57
C ARG A 448 -8.13 -8.34 -2.61
N THR A 449 -7.93 -7.06 -2.97
CA THR A 449 -6.59 -6.46 -3.07
C THR A 449 -5.94 -6.33 -1.69
N LEU A 450 -6.69 -5.87 -0.69
CA LEU A 450 -6.20 -5.79 0.69
C LEU A 450 -5.89 -7.17 1.24
N LEU A 451 -6.79 -8.15 1.07
CA LEU A 451 -6.58 -9.54 1.49
C LEU A 451 -5.33 -10.15 0.84
N LYS A 452 -5.16 -9.96 -0.49
CA LYS A 452 -3.96 -10.42 -1.20
C LYS A 452 -2.67 -9.79 -0.65
N ASN A 453 -2.70 -8.49 -0.34
CA ASN A 453 -1.54 -7.81 0.23
C ASN A 453 -1.24 -8.29 1.65
N SER A 454 -2.26 -8.58 2.46
CA SER A 454 -2.10 -9.16 3.80
C SER A 454 -1.49 -10.57 3.72
N LEU A 455 -2.01 -11.43 2.83
CA LEU A 455 -1.42 -12.75 2.60
C LEU A 455 0.03 -12.67 2.10
N LYS A 456 0.33 -11.72 1.21
CA LYS A 456 1.70 -11.51 0.74
C LYS A 456 2.65 -11.06 1.86
N ALA A 457 2.17 -10.28 2.82
CA ALA A 457 2.96 -9.87 3.98
C ALA A 457 3.28 -11.03 4.92
N MET A 458 2.43 -12.06 4.98
CA MET A 458 2.65 -13.29 5.75
C MET A 458 3.72 -14.21 5.10
N VAL A 459 3.91 -14.11 3.77
CA VAL A 459 4.88 -14.92 3.01
C VAL A 459 5.84 -14.03 2.21
N PRO A 460 6.66 -13.20 2.88
CA PRO A 460 7.43 -12.13 2.23
C PRO A 460 8.46 -12.63 1.22
N SER A 461 9.07 -13.79 1.42
CA SER A 461 10.08 -14.37 0.54
C SER A 461 9.48 -15.08 -0.69
N SER A 462 8.18 -15.45 -0.64
CA SER A 462 7.53 -16.18 -1.73
C SER A 462 7.36 -15.33 -2.99
N LYS A 463 7.88 -15.83 -4.12
CA LYS A 463 7.75 -15.22 -5.46
C LYS A 463 6.60 -15.82 -6.28
N ASP A 464 5.91 -16.84 -5.78
CA ASP A 464 4.85 -17.55 -6.50
C ASP A 464 3.54 -16.75 -6.54
N ARG A 465 3.38 -15.93 -7.61
CA ARG A 465 2.19 -15.11 -7.82
C ARG A 465 0.92 -15.93 -8.10
N LYS A 466 1.06 -17.13 -8.71
CA LYS A 466 -0.08 -17.99 -9.04
C LYS A 466 -0.64 -18.62 -7.78
N LEU A 467 0.23 -19.16 -6.93
CA LEU A 467 -0.16 -19.67 -5.62
C LEU A 467 -0.84 -18.58 -4.78
N LEU A 468 -0.24 -17.41 -4.65
CA LEU A 468 -0.81 -16.28 -3.89
C LEU A 468 -2.21 -15.88 -4.39
N ASN A 469 -2.44 -15.88 -5.71
CA ASN A 469 -3.77 -15.60 -6.27
C ASN A 469 -4.79 -16.69 -5.89
N ASN A 470 -4.39 -17.96 -5.93
CA ASN A 470 -5.25 -19.08 -5.57
C ASN A 470 -5.59 -19.05 -4.07
N LEU A 471 -4.59 -18.84 -3.20
CA LEU A 471 -4.80 -18.68 -1.76
C LEU A 471 -5.73 -17.50 -1.44
N THR A 472 -5.59 -16.38 -2.16
CA THR A 472 -6.49 -15.23 -2.01
C THR A 472 -7.93 -15.58 -2.38
N ASN A 473 -8.13 -16.34 -3.45
CA ASN A 473 -9.46 -16.77 -3.89
C ASN A 473 -10.09 -17.75 -2.88
N ASP A 474 -9.31 -18.70 -2.36
CA ASP A 474 -9.79 -19.64 -1.34
C ASP A 474 -10.16 -18.92 -0.03
N ALA A 475 -9.33 -17.94 0.40
CA ALA A 475 -9.62 -17.10 1.57
C ALA A 475 -10.94 -16.30 1.44
N LEU A 476 -11.32 -15.91 0.20
CA LEU A 476 -12.62 -15.26 -0.04
C LEU A 476 -13.82 -16.20 0.09
N LEU A 477 -13.62 -17.53 0.04
CA LEU A 477 -14.68 -18.53 0.27
C LEU A 477 -14.97 -18.72 1.76
N MET A 478 -14.05 -18.29 2.62
CA MET A 478 -14.21 -18.36 4.07
C MET A 478 -15.51 -17.66 4.52
N ASN A 479 -16.15 -18.19 5.56
CA ASN A 479 -17.30 -17.54 6.18
C ASN A 479 -16.94 -16.10 6.57
N PRO A 480 -17.70 -15.10 6.12
CA PRO A 480 -17.40 -13.69 6.41
C PRO A 480 -17.28 -13.32 7.89
N LYS A 481 -17.92 -14.07 8.80
CA LYS A 481 -17.80 -13.89 10.25
C LYS A 481 -16.41 -14.29 10.74
N CYS A 482 -15.78 -15.29 10.12
CA CYS A 482 -14.48 -15.82 10.54
C CYS A 482 -13.33 -14.81 10.35
N PHE A 483 -13.51 -13.74 9.56
CA PHE A 483 -12.48 -12.68 9.44
C PHE A 483 -12.18 -12.00 10.77
N THR A 484 -13.15 -11.89 11.67
CA THR A 484 -12.99 -11.31 13.00
C THR A 484 -13.11 -12.36 14.11
N GLU A 485 -14.04 -13.31 13.99
CA GLU A 485 -14.31 -14.28 15.06
C GLU A 485 -13.16 -15.28 15.26
N ASN A 486 -12.39 -15.62 14.22
CA ASN A 486 -11.20 -16.46 14.38
C ASN A 486 -10.11 -15.76 15.22
N ALA A 487 -9.96 -14.43 15.09
CA ALA A 487 -9.04 -13.67 15.93
C ALA A 487 -9.49 -13.73 17.40
N ARG A 488 -10.80 -13.58 17.66
CA ARG A 488 -11.37 -13.73 19.01
C ARG A 488 -11.22 -15.14 19.54
N ALA A 489 -11.45 -16.16 18.69
CA ALA A 489 -11.26 -17.56 19.08
C ALA A 489 -9.80 -17.84 19.47
N LEU A 490 -8.83 -17.21 18.77
CA LEU A 490 -7.41 -17.31 19.11
C LEU A 490 -7.04 -16.58 20.41
N GLU A 491 -7.77 -15.53 20.81
CA GLU A 491 -7.56 -14.84 22.09
C GLU A 491 -8.13 -15.60 23.29
N ASN A 492 -9.19 -16.40 23.07
CA ASN A 492 -10.03 -16.93 24.16
C ASN A 492 -9.67 -18.34 24.63
N TYR A 493 -8.64 -18.98 24.05
CA TYR A 493 -8.22 -20.27 24.57
C TYR A 493 -7.00 -20.15 25.50
N ASN A 494 -6.90 -21.10 26.44
CA ASN A 494 -5.73 -21.30 27.29
C ASN A 494 -5.51 -22.79 27.50
N TYR A 495 -4.36 -23.29 27.05
CA TYR A 495 -3.99 -24.71 27.12
C TYR A 495 -2.82 -24.98 28.06
N GLU A 496 -2.40 -24.04 28.92
CA GLU A 496 -1.27 -24.22 29.84
C GLU A 496 -1.43 -25.46 30.72
N GLU A 497 -2.61 -25.65 31.33
CA GLU A 497 -2.85 -26.80 32.21
C GLU A 497 -2.95 -28.11 31.46
N ILE A 498 -3.71 -28.13 30.35
CA ILE A 498 -3.95 -29.38 29.59
C ILE A 498 -2.77 -29.77 28.71
N SER A 499 -1.82 -28.88 28.42
CA SER A 499 -0.63 -29.21 27.64
C SER A 499 0.23 -30.33 28.27
N LYS A 500 0.16 -30.50 29.59
CA LYS A 500 0.81 -31.57 30.34
C LYS A 500 0.28 -32.97 30.00
N ASN A 501 -0.92 -33.04 29.39
CA ASN A 501 -1.50 -34.32 28.94
C ASN A 501 -0.93 -34.78 27.59
N CYS A 502 -0.09 -33.98 26.94
CA CYS A 502 0.51 -34.31 25.66
C CYS A 502 1.46 -35.51 25.81
N THR A 503 1.13 -36.62 25.16
CA THR A 503 2.00 -37.81 25.10
C THR A 503 2.76 -37.91 23.80
N ALA A 504 2.43 -37.10 22.81
CA ALA A 504 3.10 -37.04 21.52
C ALA A 504 4.45 -36.35 21.63
N GLU A 505 5.43 -36.78 20.83
CA GLU A 505 6.63 -35.97 20.61
C GLU A 505 6.23 -34.67 19.85
N VAL A 506 6.73 -33.51 20.33
CA VAL A 506 6.38 -32.22 19.79
C VAL A 506 7.57 -31.56 19.10
N LEU A 507 7.35 -31.12 17.88
CA LEU A 507 8.27 -30.29 17.12
C LEU A 507 7.60 -28.95 16.79
N PHE A 508 8.24 -27.84 17.13
CA PHE A 508 7.83 -26.51 16.75
C PHE A 508 8.79 -25.96 15.67
N ILE A 509 8.27 -25.58 14.52
CA ILE A 509 9.02 -24.97 13.42
C ILE A 509 8.57 -23.51 13.32
N LEU A 510 9.53 -22.58 13.40
CA LEU A 510 9.29 -21.14 13.41
C LEU A 510 10.09 -20.44 12.33
N GLY A 511 9.48 -19.56 11.55
CA GLY A 511 10.18 -18.64 10.67
C GLY A 511 10.85 -17.51 11.47
N GLU A 512 12.14 -17.25 11.25
CA GLU A 512 12.91 -16.22 11.99
C GLU A 512 12.32 -14.82 11.87
N LYS A 513 11.73 -14.50 10.69
CA LYS A 513 11.13 -13.20 10.38
C LYS A 513 9.61 -13.15 10.61
N ASP A 514 9.05 -14.14 11.30
CA ASP A 514 7.64 -14.11 11.65
C ASP A 514 7.35 -12.92 12.56
N THR A 515 6.41 -12.07 12.14
CA THR A 515 6.00 -10.87 12.89
C THR A 515 4.77 -11.11 13.78
N LEU A 516 4.12 -12.27 13.64
CA LEU A 516 2.94 -12.65 14.41
C LEU A 516 3.31 -13.56 15.58
N ILE A 517 4.13 -14.56 15.31
CA ILE A 517 4.54 -15.57 16.30
C ILE A 517 5.99 -15.28 16.70
N THR A 518 6.19 -15.07 17.99
CA THR A 518 7.51 -14.76 18.53
C THR A 518 8.22 -16.03 19.02
N LYS A 519 9.55 -15.98 19.09
CA LYS A 519 10.37 -17.06 19.67
C LYS A 519 9.95 -17.39 21.12
N ASN A 520 9.52 -16.38 21.89
CA ASN A 520 9.04 -16.61 23.27
C ASN A 520 7.77 -17.46 23.28
N MET A 521 6.82 -17.20 22.38
CA MET A 521 5.59 -18.00 22.24
C MET A 521 5.90 -19.45 21.87
N ALA A 522 6.83 -19.68 20.95
CA ALA A 522 7.29 -21.02 20.59
C ALA A 522 7.96 -21.72 21.77
N ASN A 523 8.82 -21.03 22.51
CA ASN A 523 9.49 -21.57 23.70
C ASN A 523 8.51 -21.98 24.81
N GLU A 524 7.43 -21.23 25.04
CA GLU A 524 6.38 -21.61 25.99
C GLU A 524 5.78 -22.97 25.67
N VAL A 525 5.45 -23.23 24.40
CA VAL A 525 4.90 -24.50 23.95
C VAL A 525 5.91 -25.62 24.12
N VAL A 526 7.14 -25.43 23.65
CA VAL A 526 8.21 -26.42 23.69
C VAL A 526 8.57 -26.81 25.12
N GLN A 527 8.67 -25.85 26.02
CA GLN A 527 8.97 -26.08 27.45
C GLN A 527 7.85 -26.87 28.13
N SER A 528 6.59 -26.54 27.86
CA SER A 528 5.45 -27.21 28.49
C SER A 528 5.25 -28.64 27.97
N THR A 529 5.62 -28.93 26.74
CA THR A 529 5.43 -30.23 26.09
C THR A 529 6.72 -31.06 26.01
N ASN A 530 7.82 -30.55 26.54
CA ASN A 530 9.15 -31.15 26.41
C ASN A 530 9.55 -31.39 24.93
N GLY A 531 9.15 -30.48 24.04
CA GLY A 531 9.33 -30.57 22.60
C GLY A 531 10.66 -30.01 22.10
N LYS A 532 10.81 -29.94 20.76
CA LYS A 532 11.96 -29.35 20.07
C LYS A 532 11.55 -28.11 19.32
N LEU A 533 12.45 -27.12 19.21
CA LEU A 533 12.26 -25.91 18.43
C LEU A 533 13.29 -25.84 17.30
N GLU A 534 12.81 -25.69 16.07
CA GLU A 534 13.60 -25.42 14.88
C GLU A 534 13.24 -24.04 14.34
N ILE A 535 14.25 -23.19 14.07
CA ILE A 535 14.06 -21.83 13.54
C ILE A 535 14.65 -21.78 12.14
N ILE A 536 13.83 -21.39 11.17
CA ILE A 536 14.24 -21.31 9.78
C ILE A 536 14.64 -19.84 9.45
N PRO A 537 15.89 -19.60 9.06
CA PRO A 537 16.38 -18.24 8.79
C PRO A 537 15.68 -17.63 7.58
N ASP A 538 15.54 -16.30 7.59
CA ASP A 538 15.00 -15.48 6.50
C ASP A 538 13.54 -15.77 6.08
N VAL A 539 12.78 -16.57 6.82
CA VAL A 539 11.40 -16.96 6.55
C VAL A 539 10.41 -16.18 7.42
N GLY A 540 9.24 -15.84 6.84
CA GLY A 540 8.14 -15.17 7.53
C GLY A 540 7.18 -16.15 8.22
N HIS A 541 5.86 -15.88 8.16
CA HIS A 541 4.81 -16.63 8.87
C HIS A 541 4.38 -17.92 8.16
N SER A 542 5.11 -18.42 7.17
CA SER A 542 4.71 -19.68 6.52
C SER A 542 5.89 -20.45 5.93
N VAL A 543 6.62 -21.16 6.79
CA VAL A 543 7.73 -22.03 6.41
C VAL A 543 7.32 -23.02 5.30
N ILE A 544 6.11 -23.57 5.37
CA ILE A 544 5.57 -24.53 4.39
C ILE A 544 5.41 -23.97 2.98
N ILE A 545 5.27 -22.65 2.82
CA ILE A 545 5.15 -21.98 1.52
C ILE A 545 6.49 -21.40 1.08
N GLU A 546 7.23 -20.82 2.01
CA GLU A 546 8.43 -20.04 1.73
C GLU A 546 9.66 -20.92 1.53
N GLU A 547 9.85 -21.92 2.41
CA GLU A 547 10.95 -22.90 2.37
C GLU A 547 10.45 -24.35 2.47
N PRO A 548 9.67 -24.84 1.46
CA PRO A 548 9.05 -26.15 1.52
C PRO A 548 10.05 -27.32 1.60
N LYS A 549 11.26 -27.16 1.06
CA LYS A 549 12.32 -28.18 1.15
C LYS A 549 12.81 -28.34 2.59
N ALA A 550 13.13 -27.22 3.25
CA ALA A 550 13.55 -27.23 4.65
C ALA A 550 12.48 -27.87 5.54
N PHE A 551 11.20 -27.53 5.32
CA PHE A 551 10.10 -28.20 6.04
C PHE A 551 10.09 -29.71 5.82
N ILE A 552 10.21 -30.20 4.57
CA ILE A 552 10.17 -31.64 4.25
C ILE A 552 11.37 -32.37 4.90
N ASP A 553 12.55 -31.79 4.86
CA ASP A 553 13.76 -32.39 5.43
C ASP A 553 13.64 -32.52 6.97
N ILE A 554 13.16 -31.46 7.64
CA ILE A 554 12.90 -31.46 9.08
C ILE A 554 11.79 -32.44 9.43
N PHE A 555 10.68 -32.44 8.65
CA PHE A 555 9.59 -33.37 8.83
C PHE A 555 10.06 -34.85 8.79
N LYS A 556 10.83 -35.23 7.75
CA LYS A 556 11.37 -36.57 7.58
C LYS A 556 12.34 -36.95 8.68
N SER A 557 13.17 -36.03 9.16
CA SER A 557 14.10 -36.32 10.26
C SER A 557 13.41 -36.53 11.61
N PHE A 558 12.23 -35.94 11.77
CA PHE A 558 11.46 -36.01 13.00
C PHE A 558 10.48 -37.20 13.00
N THR A 559 9.91 -37.59 11.85
CA THR A 559 8.86 -38.65 11.76
C THR A 559 9.38 -40.00 11.44
#